data_145eb988e3e37970cd5313037b36bf21
#
_entry.id   145eb988e3e37970cd5313037b36bf21
#
_cell.length_a   1.000
_cell.length_b   1.000
_cell.length_c   1.000
_cell.angle_alpha   90.00
_cell.angle_beta   90.00
_cell.angle_gamma   90.00
#
_symmetry.space_group_name_H-M   'P 1'
#
loop_
_entity.id
_entity.type
_entity.pdbx_description
1 polymer ?
#
loop_
_entity_poly.entity_id
_entity_poly.type
_entity_poly.pdbx_seq_one_letter_code
_entity_poly.pdbx_strand_id
1 'polypeptide(L)'
;MSNSKVSITGKQLLIVFFMGLAFAVVYATPFVQYVFYDDLAGALHATNTQLGFLIAIFGIGNLLAPFGGALSDKFNTKKVYLLGMFISCALNFLLAMNMSYTFAIFIWAGLAVAGLILYFPAHTKLVRLVGDEESQGTIFGFTESACGLA
;
A
#
# COMPACT_ATOMS: atom_id res chain seq x y z
N MET A 1 -27.36 3.75 27.52
CA MET A 1 -26.24 3.30 26.68
C MET A 1 -26.69 2.01 26.01
N SER A 2 -27.12 2.10 24.76
CA SER A 2 -27.57 0.92 23.99
C SER A 2 -26.31 0.13 23.60
N ASN A 3 -26.17 -1.09 24.09
CA ASN A 3 -25.17 -2.05 23.64
C ASN A 3 -25.64 -2.60 22.28
N SER A 4 -25.54 -1.81 21.22
CA SER A 4 -25.65 -2.33 19.87
C SER A 4 -24.46 -3.27 19.66
N LYS A 5 -24.71 -4.58 19.58
CA LYS A 5 -23.67 -5.54 19.20
C LYS A 5 -23.28 -5.23 17.78
N VAL A 6 -22.06 -4.68 17.60
CA VAL A 6 -21.46 -4.53 16.28
C VAL A 6 -21.45 -5.90 15.61
N SER A 7 -22.33 -6.10 14.65
CA SER A 7 -22.48 -7.37 13.93
C SER A 7 -21.71 -7.29 12.63
N ILE A 8 -20.46 -7.74 12.65
CA ILE A 8 -19.64 -7.86 11.44
C ILE A 8 -19.88 -9.24 10.84
N THR A 9 -20.26 -9.25 9.58
CA THR A 9 -20.50 -10.49 8.83
C THR A 9 -19.20 -11.18 8.44
N GLY A 10 -19.12 -12.51 8.44
CA GLY A 10 -17.95 -13.25 7.99
C GLY A 10 -17.49 -12.88 6.57
N LYS A 11 -18.42 -12.49 5.67
CA LYS A 11 -18.08 -11.97 4.34
C LYS A 11 -17.31 -10.64 4.41
N GLN A 12 -17.68 -9.74 5.30
CA GLN A 12 -16.97 -8.46 5.51
C GLN A 12 -15.56 -8.72 6.03
N LEU A 13 -15.41 -9.61 7.01
CA LEU A 13 -14.10 -10.01 7.53
C LEU A 13 -13.19 -10.60 6.43
N LEU A 14 -13.75 -11.46 5.59
CA LEU A 14 -13.01 -12.05 4.48
C LEU A 14 -12.53 -10.97 3.47
N ILE A 15 -13.40 -10.02 3.14
CA ILE A 15 -13.05 -8.91 2.23
C ILE A 15 -11.89 -8.08 2.81
N VAL A 16 -12.00 -7.63 4.07
CA VAL A 16 -10.96 -6.79 4.68
C VAL A 16 -9.68 -7.55 4.95
N PHE A 17 -9.75 -8.86 5.19
CA PHE A 17 -8.58 -9.74 5.29
C PHE A 17 -7.78 -9.73 3.99
N PHE A 18 -8.41 -9.98 2.84
CA PHE A 18 -7.73 -9.90 1.56
C PHE A 18 -7.26 -8.49 1.19
N MET A 19 -7.98 -7.47 1.62
CA MET A 19 -7.55 -6.08 1.44
C MET A 19 -6.29 -5.78 2.27
N GLY A 20 -6.18 -6.31 3.48
CA GLY A 20 -4.98 -6.20 4.32
C GLY A 20 -3.77 -6.92 3.70
N LEU A 21 -3.95 -8.15 3.22
CA LEU A 21 -2.89 -8.87 2.50
C LEU A 21 -2.43 -8.12 1.24
N ALA A 22 -3.37 -7.59 0.46
CA ALA A 22 -3.04 -6.79 -0.73
C ALA A 22 -2.27 -5.52 -0.37
N PHE A 23 -2.60 -4.89 0.76
CA PHE A 23 -1.89 -3.73 1.28
C PHE A 23 -0.43 -4.09 1.60
N ALA A 24 -0.19 -5.18 2.30
CA ALA A 24 1.15 -5.66 2.61
C ALA A 24 2.00 -5.88 1.34
N VAL A 25 1.43 -6.54 0.32
CA VAL A 25 2.12 -6.81 -0.94
C VAL A 25 2.47 -5.52 -1.70
N VAL A 26 1.56 -4.54 -1.74
CA VAL A 26 1.79 -3.25 -2.42
C VAL A 26 2.93 -2.48 -1.76
N TYR A 27 3.03 -2.55 -0.42
CA TYR A 27 4.03 -1.81 0.35
C TYR A 27 5.29 -2.62 0.70
N ALA A 28 5.35 -3.91 0.38
CA ALA A 28 6.50 -4.76 0.70
C ALA A 28 7.82 -4.18 0.16
N THR A 29 7.87 -3.84 -1.13
CA THR A 29 9.10 -3.35 -1.76
C THR A 29 9.60 -2.00 -1.22
N PRO A 30 8.78 -0.94 -1.06
CA PRO A 30 9.23 0.30 -0.45
C PRO A 30 9.80 0.14 0.96
N PHE A 31 9.29 -0.83 1.71
CA PHE A 31 9.68 -1.05 3.10
C PHE A 31 10.63 -2.24 3.31
N VAL A 32 10.99 -2.98 2.27
CA VAL A 32 11.89 -4.15 2.36
C VAL A 32 13.22 -3.85 3.05
N GLN A 33 13.74 -2.64 2.87
CA GLN A 33 14.99 -2.21 3.49
C GLN A 33 14.95 -2.11 5.02
N TYR A 34 13.78 -2.05 5.67
CA TYR A 34 13.69 -2.07 7.12
C TYR A 34 13.96 -3.46 7.72
N VAL A 35 13.85 -4.50 6.89
CA VAL A 35 14.05 -5.90 7.30
C VAL A 35 15.31 -6.48 6.64
N PHE A 36 15.52 -6.20 5.34
CA PHE A 36 16.58 -6.78 4.50
C PHE A 36 17.52 -5.70 3.96
N TYR A 37 18.04 -4.84 4.86
CA TYR A 37 18.84 -3.67 4.45
C TYR A 37 20.11 -4.06 3.69
N ASP A 38 20.90 -4.96 4.27
CA ASP A 38 22.20 -5.35 3.68
C ASP A 38 22.02 -6.17 2.39
N ASP A 39 20.99 -7.02 2.35
CA ASP A 39 20.66 -7.81 1.16
C ASP A 39 20.22 -6.91 0.00
N LEU A 40 19.39 -5.90 0.30
CA LEU A 40 18.97 -4.92 -0.71
C LEU A 40 20.14 -4.07 -1.19
N ALA A 41 20.99 -3.61 -0.26
CA ALA A 41 22.21 -2.85 -0.61
C ALA A 41 23.12 -3.66 -1.55
N GLY A 42 23.35 -4.93 -1.21
CA GLY A 42 24.13 -5.86 -2.02
C GLY A 42 23.50 -6.12 -3.40
N ALA A 43 22.20 -6.40 -3.46
CA ALA A 43 21.49 -6.69 -4.69
C ALA A 43 21.44 -5.49 -5.67
N LEU A 44 21.31 -4.28 -5.14
CA LEU A 44 21.29 -3.04 -5.95
C LEU A 44 22.70 -2.46 -6.17
N HIS A 45 23.75 -3.03 -5.55
CA HIS A 45 25.10 -2.43 -5.47
C HIS A 45 25.05 -0.97 -5.00
N ALA A 46 24.20 -0.69 -4.00
CA ALA A 46 23.89 0.65 -3.53
C ALA A 46 24.56 0.96 -2.19
N THR A 47 24.99 2.21 -2.02
CA THR A 47 25.48 2.73 -0.74
C THR A 47 24.31 3.05 0.21
N ASN A 48 24.60 3.21 1.52
CA ASN A 48 23.60 3.59 2.51
C ASN A 48 22.90 4.91 2.15
N THR A 49 23.64 5.88 1.62
CA THR A 49 23.06 7.16 1.16
C THR A 49 22.09 6.95 -0.01
N GLN A 50 22.41 6.05 -0.92
CA GLN A 50 21.57 5.72 -2.06
C GLN A 50 20.28 5.00 -1.64
N LEU A 51 20.34 4.10 -0.67
CA LEU A 51 19.12 3.48 -0.10
C LEU A 51 18.25 4.52 0.60
N GLY A 52 18.85 5.43 1.39
CA GLY A 52 18.13 6.55 2.00
C GLY A 52 17.43 7.45 0.97
N PHE A 53 18.06 7.64 -0.20
CA PHE A 53 17.45 8.40 -1.29
C PHE A 53 16.23 7.70 -1.90
N LEU A 54 16.22 6.38 -2.01
CA LEU A 54 15.03 5.62 -2.46
C LEU A 54 13.85 5.84 -1.51
N ILE A 55 14.07 5.79 -0.18
CA ILE A 55 13.02 6.11 0.81
C ILE A 55 12.55 7.56 0.65
N ALA A 56 13.48 8.50 0.45
CA ALA A 56 13.11 9.91 0.30
C ALA A 56 12.21 10.12 -0.94
N ILE A 57 12.51 9.46 -2.06
CA ILE A 57 11.66 9.48 -3.27
C ILE A 57 10.25 8.97 -2.94
N PHE A 58 10.15 7.82 -2.28
CA PHE A 58 8.87 7.27 -1.88
C PHE A 58 8.13 8.19 -0.89
N GLY A 59 8.86 8.76 0.08
CA GLY A 59 8.32 9.69 1.06
C GLY A 59 7.72 10.97 0.46
N ILE A 60 8.29 11.48 -0.63
CA ILE A 60 7.74 12.63 -1.37
C ILE A 60 6.33 12.32 -1.89
N GLY A 61 6.04 11.06 -2.23
CA GLY A 61 4.70 10.61 -2.63
C GLY A 61 3.64 10.87 -1.55
N ASN A 62 4.00 10.86 -0.26
CA ASN A 62 3.05 11.17 0.82
C ASN A 62 2.56 12.62 0.77
N LEU A 63 3.39 13.56 0.29
CA LEU A 63 2.98 14.96 0.12
C LEU A 63 1.92 15.10 -0.98
N LEU A 64 1.88 14.15 -1.91
CA LEU A 64 0.94 14.12 -3.03
C LEU A 64 -0.32 13.27 -2.72
N ALA A 65 -0.37 12.57 -1.60
CA ALA A 65 -1.49 11.71 -1.20
C ALA A 65 -2.86 12.43 -1.18
N PRO A 66 -2.98 13.72 -0.77
CA PRO A 66 -4.24 14.43 -0.83
C PRO A 66 -4.84 14.52 -2.25
N PHE A 67 -4.01 14.62 -3.28
CA PHE A 67 -4.47 14.59 -4.68
C PHE A 67 -5.07 13.23 -5.06
N GLY A 68 -4.54 12.15 -4.48
CA GLY A 68 -5.07 10.80 -4.65
C GLY A 68 -6.46 10.65 -4.04
N GLY A 69 -6.73 11.29 -2.91
CA GLY A 69 -8.07 11.37 -2.33
C GLY A 69 -9.07 11.97 -3.29
N ALA A 70 -8.76 13.15 -3.83
CA ALA A 70 -9.61 13.83 -4.83
C ALA A 70 -9.81 12.99 -6.09
N LEU A 71 -8.77 12.27 -6.54
CA LEU A 71 -8.85 11.36 -7.68
C LEU A 71 -9.81 10.18 -7.39
N SER A 72 -9.68 9.59 -6.21
CA SER A 72 -10.53 8.48 -5.75
C SER A 72 -12.01 8.91 -5.56
N ASP A 73 -12.26 10.20 -5.33
CA ASP A 73 -13.63 10.76 -5.26
C ASP A 73 -14.23 11.03 -6.64
N LYS A 74 -13.40 11.47 -7.58
CA LYS A 74 -13.83 11.80 -8.94
C LYS A 74 -14.07 10.55 -9.81
N PHE A 75 -13.29 9.51 -9.62
CA PHE A 75 -13.36 8.27 -10.38
C PHE A 75 -13.93 7.13 -9.55
N ASN A 76 -14.27 6.02 -10.21
CA ASN A 76 -14.72 4.81 -9.53
C ASN A 76 -13.60 4.27 -8.62
N THR A 77 -13.78 4.37 -7.31
CA THR A 77 -12.80 4.01 -6.28
C THR A 77 -12.23 2.59 -6.47
N LYS A 78 -13.09 1.62 -6.83
CA LYS A 78 -12.67 0.24 -7.08
C LYS A 78 -11.71 0.14 -8.28
N LYS A 79 -11.95 0.91 -9.34
CA LYS A 79 -11.06 0.92 -10.51
C LYS A 79 -9.72 1.57 -10.17
N VAL A 80 -9.72 2.66 -9.40
CA VAL A 80 -8.49 3.33 -8.95
C VAL A 80 -7.68 2.41 -8.05
N TYR A 81 -8.33 1.71 -7.10
CA TYR A 81 -7.71 0.70 -6.23
C TYR A 81 -7.03 -0.41 -7.04
N LEU A 82 -7.77 -1.04 -7.97
CA LEU A 82 -7.25 -2.13 -8.80
C LEU A 82 -6.12 -1.67 -9.72
N LEU A 83 -6.22 -0.45 -10.28
CA LEU A 83 -5.17 0.13 -11.11
C LEU A 83 -3.89 0.36 -10.31
N GLY A 84 -3.98 0.96 -9.11
CA GLY A 84 -2.82 1.15 -8.22
C GLY A 84 -2.16 -0.17 -7.84
N MET A 85 -2.96 -1.19 -7.48
CA MET A 85 -2.48 -2.52 -7.17
C MET A 85 -1.78 -3.17 -8.37
N PHE A 86 -2.39 -3.13 -9.56
CA PHE A 86 -1.82 -3.71 -10.77
C PHE A 86 -0.49 -3.06 -11.16
N ILE A 87 -0.43 -1.72 -11.13
CA ILE A 87 0.82 -0.98 -11.42
C ILE A 87 1.90 -1.34 -10.40
N SER A 88 1.56 -1.40 -9.11
CA SER A 88 2.53 -1.79 -8.06
C SER A 88 3.06 -3.20 -8.28
N CYS A 89 2.20 -4.17 -8.61
CA CYS A 89 2.63 -5.54 -8.94
C CYS A 89 3.54 -5.57 -10.16
N ALA A 90 3.21 -4.84 -11.22
CA ALA A 90 4.03 -4.76 -12.43
C ALA A 90 5.42 -4.14 -12.14
N LEU A 91 5.47 -3.07 -11.35
CA LEU A 91 6.73 -2.43 -10.95
C LEU A 91 7.61 -3.36 -10.11
N ASN A 92 7.02 -4.10 -9.17
CA ASN A 92 7.73 -5.09 -8.37
C ASN A 92 8.30 -6.21 -9.25
N PHE A 93 7.53 -6.68 -10.22
CA PHE A 93 8.00 -7.68 -11.18
C PHE A 93 9.16 -7.15 -12.05
N LEU A 94 9.06 -5.92 -12.52
CA LEU A 94 10.12 -5.27 -13.30
C LEU A 94 11.40 -5.09 -12.47
N LEU A 95 11.30 -4.73 -11.19
CA LEU A 95 12.46 -4.65 -10.29
C LEU A 95 13.15 -6.00 -10.16
N ALA A 96 12.37 -7.08 -10.00
CA ALA A 96 12.93 -8.44 -9.90
C ALA A 96 13.68 -8.87 -11.17
N MET A 97 13.32 -8.33 -12.33
CA MET A 97 14.01 -8.63 -13.59
C MET A 97 15.31 -7.83 -13.75
N ASN A 98 15.42 -6.68 -13.12
CA ASN A 98 16.60 -5.80 -13.25
C ASN A 98 16.90 -5.12 -11.91
N MET A 99 17.73 -5.77 -11.10
CA MET A 99 18.21 -5.28 -9.80
C MET A 99 19.39 -4.34 -9.99
N SER A 100 19.12 -3.11 -10.43
CA SER A 100 20.12 -2.04 -10.49
C SER A 100 19.63 -0.79 -9.78
N TYR A 101 20.54 -0.05 -9.13
CA TYR A 101 20.20 1.17 -8.40
C TYR A 101 19.50 2.21 -9.27
N THR A 102 20.01 2.46 -10.47
CA THR A 102 19.40 3.44 -11.39
C THR A 102 17.97 3.05 -11.75
N PHE A 103 17.71 1.76 -11.96
CA PHE A 103 16.37 1.27 -12.25
C PHE A 103 15.47 1.34 -11.02
N ALA A 104 16.00 1.04 -9.84
CA ALA A 104 15.30 1.15 -8.57
C ALA A 104 14.77 2.57 -8.31
N ILE A 105 15.48 3.64 -8.71
CA ILE A 105 15.00 5.02 -8.61
C ILE A 105 13.64 5.19 -9.34
N PHE A 106 13.53 4.70 -10.57
CA PHE A 106 12.28 4.78 -11.34
C PHE A 106 11.18 3.91 -10.72
N ILE A 107 11.54 2.74 -10.21
CA ILE A 107 10.59 1.85 -9.55
C ILE A 107 10.05 2.49 -8.27
N TRP A 108 10.90 3.05 -7.38
CA TRP A 108 10.44 3.73 -6.16
C TRP A 108 9.57 4.94 -6.45
N ALA A 109 9.90 5.73 -7.47
CA ALA A 109 9.06 6.83 -7.92
C ALA A 109 7.71 6.34 -8.46
N GLY A 110 7.71 5.28 -9.25
CA GLY A 110 6.49 4.64 -9.75
C GLY A 110 5.63 4.05 -8.63
N LEU A 111 6.25 3.38 -7.64
CA LEU A 111 5.57 2.85 -6.47
C LEU A 111 5.00 3.96 -5.57
N ALA A 112 5.67 5.11 -5.48
CA ALA A 112 5.12 6.28 -4.79
C ALA A 112 3.82 6.77 -5.44
N VAL A 113 3.78 6.86 -6.77
CA VAL A 113 2.55 7.22 -7.50
C VAL A 113 1.49 6.13 -7.37
N ALA A 114 1.83 4.88 -7.65
CA ALA A 114 0.87 3.78 -7.64
C ALA A 114 0.35 3.47 -6.22
N GLY A 115 1.24 3.41 -5.24
CA GLY A 115 0.92 3.07 -3.85
C GLY A 115 0.27 4.22 -3.09
N LEU A 116 0.88 5.41 -3.10
CA LEU A 116 0.47 6.51 -2.23
C LEU A 116 -0.59 7.42 -2.85
N ILE A 117 -0.61 7.57 -4.18
CA ILE A 117 -1.59 8.43 -4.85
C ILE A 117 -2.80 7.63 -5.33
N LEU A 118 -2.61 6.45 -5.92
CA LEU A 118 -3.73 5.68 -6.45
C LEU A 118 -4.29 4.69 -5.42
N TYR A 119 -3.43 3.82 -4.87
CA TYR A 119 -3.87 2.70 -4.06
C TYR A 119 -4.32 3.12 -2.67
N PHE A 120 -3.52 3.87 -1.91
CA PHE A 120 -3.77 4.15 -0.49
C PHE A 120 -5.10 4.87 -0.23
N PRO A 121 -5.43 6.00 -0.90
CA PRO A 121 -6.70 6.69 -0.67
C PRO A 121 -7.91 5.83 -1.08
N ALA A 122 -7.78 5.09 -2.19
CA ALA A 122 -8.82 4.19 -2.65
C ALA A 122 -9.01 3.00 -1.70
N HIS A 123 -7.92 2.43 -1.17
CA HIS A 123 -7.92 1.37 -0.17
C HIS A 123 -8.67 1.83 1.09
N THR A 124 -8.25 2.94 1.68
CA THR A 124 -8.86 3.49 2.89
C THR A 124 -10.35 3.76 2.71
N LYS A 125 -10.73 4.33 1.56
CA LYS A 125 -12.14 4.57 1.23
C LYS A 125 -12.93 3.28 1.08
N LEU A 126 -12.39 2.25 0.43
CA LEU A 126 -13.06 0.96 0.28
C LEU A 126 -13.19 0.23 1.61
N VAL A 127 -12.18 0.23 2.47
CA VAL A 127 -12.25 -0.34 3.82
C VAL A 127 -13.37 0.31 4.61
N ARG A 128 -13.50 1.64 4.55
CA ARG A 128 -14.61 2.37 5.21
C ARG A 128 -15.98 1.98 4.71
N LEU A 129 -16.12 1.59 3.45
CA LEU A 129 -17.40 1.18 2.84
C LEU A 129 -17.80 -0.26 3.18
N VAL A 130 -16.92 -1.05 3.80
CA VAL A 130 -17.22 -2.45 4.16
C VAL A 130 -18.13 -2.54 5.38
N GLY A 131 -18.04 -1.60 6.32
CA GLY A 131 -18.84 -1.58 7.55
C GLY A 131 -19.58 -0.27 7.77
N ASP A 132 -20.37 -0.25 8.84
CA ASP A 132 -21.06 0.92 9.38
C ASP A 132 -20.13 1.73 10.31
N GLU A 133 -20.58 2.91 10.75
CA GLU A 133 -19.79 3.81 11.60
C GLU A 133 -19.34 3.15 12.92
N GLU A 134 -20.19 2.31 13.51
CA GLU A 134 -19.90 1.64 14.79
C GLU A 134 -18.84 0.53 14.64
N SER A 135 -18.72 -0.08 13.45
CA SER A 135 -17.79 -1.19 13.16
C SER A 135 -16.43 -0.74 12.61
N GLN A 136 -16.26 0.56 12.25
CA GLN A 136 -15.05 1.06 11.58
C GLN A 136 -13.75 0.71 12.31
N GLY A 137 -13.69 0.94 13.61
CA GLY A 137 -12.49 0.63 14.40
C GLY A 137 -12.09 -0.84 14.32
N THR A 138 -13.05 -1.75 14.39
CA THR A 138 -12.81 -3.19 14.28
C THR A 138 -12.39 -3.60 12.87
N ILE A 139 -13.01 -3.02 11.84
CA ILE A 139 -12.70 -3.31 10.44
C ILE A 139 -11.28 -2.84 10.09
N PHE A 140 -10.90 -1.62 10.45
CA PHE A 140 -9.54 -1.13 10.25
C PHE A 140 -8.53 -1.94 11.04
N GLY A 141 -8.78 -2.22 12.32
CA GLY A 141 -7.91 -3.04 13.15
C GLY A 141 -7.70 -4.44 12.58
N PHE A 142 -8.75 -5.06 12.02
CA PHE A 142 -8.65 -6.37 11.40
C PHE A 142 -7.89 -6.31 10.05
N THR A 143 -8.07 -5.25 9.27
CA THR A 143 -7.32 -5.02 8.03
C THR A 143 -5.82 -4.85 8.31
N GLU A 144 -5.46 -4.04 9.31
CA GLU A 144 -4.06 -3.84 9.72
C GLU A 144 -3.45 -5.12 10.31
N SER A 145 -4.22 -5.90 11.08
CA SER A 145 -3.78 -7.20 11.56
C SER A 145 -3.49 -8.17 10.42
N ALA A 146 -4.33 -8.19 9.38
CA ALA A 146 -4.11 -9.01 8.20
C ALA A 146 -2.88 -8.54 7.40
N CYS A 147 -2.63 -7.23 7.35
CA CYS A 147 -1.40 -6.68 6.76
C CYS A 147 -0.15 -7.16 7.50
N GLY A 148 -0.19 -7.21 8.84
CA GLY A 148 0.94 -7.66 9.66
C GLY A 148 1.21 -9.17 9.60
N LEU A 149 0.32 -9.97 8.99
CA LEU A 149 0.51 -11.41 8.80
C LEU A 149 1.25 -11.76 7.50
N ALA A 150 1.38 -10.82 6.57
CA ALA A 150 2.00 -11.03 5.26
C ALA A 150 3.44 -10.54 5.23
#